data_80e723040b39b4d3dea69dbe9989b336
#
_entry.id   80e723040b39b4d3dea69dbe9989b336
#
_cell.length_a   1.000
_cell.length_b   1.000
_cell.length_c   1.000
_cell.angle_alpha   90.00
_cell.angle_beta   90.00
_cell.angle_gamma   90.00
#
_symmetry.space_group_name_H-M   'P 1'
#
loop_
_entity.id
_entity.type
_entity.pdbx_description
1 polymer ?
#
loop_
_entity_poly.entity_id
_entity_poly.type
_entity_poly.pdbx_seq_one_letter_code
_entity_poly.pdbx_strand_id
1 'polypeptide(L)'
;LDATTADRMFRRFDDIFETCGWRVVTLKHGKLQRETFARPGGQALEHWIDTCPNADFAALTYQGGAAWRTRLTADLDGDPGALSLIGEFDDEALAALMTNLGGHCIETLLDAFDACDDDRPTLFIAYTVKGYGLPLAGHKDNHSGMMNGQQIAQLRESMGIAEGREWELWGGLGDNAATQLKAFVADSPIARKKREASPPVVPVPDRFAVPAGAEQSTQAAFGRILLDLARAGGELADRIVTTAPDVTQTTNLGGFVNQRGLFRRQELADVFQQAKIPSAQKWSAHGAGQHIELGIAESNFFLLLAALGLSAPHFGTRLLPVGTVYDPFIARGLDALNYGCYQDSRFLLVGTPSGISLAAEGGAHQSINTPLIGMGQPGLTSYEPAFADEVAVLMRHAFDFMQRPDGSAVYLRLSTRPVPQVTREDAAWEANAIRGGYWLRQPQVGAEAAIVCCGTVISEALAAWEELREDLPGLGLLNVTSPDLLHREWSQRHAARWGGGAPQPCHAESLLAPLAPHAGLVTVLDGSPAALSWLGGVRGMRVSPLGTDRFGQTGDLPDLYRTYRLDTAAIIDAAAELFLM
;
A
#
# COMPACT_ATOMS: atom_id res chain seq x y z
N LEU A 1 -4.79 2.70 24.09
CA LEU A 1 -3.43 2.95 24.50
C LEU A 1 -3.20 2.35 25.86
N ASP A 2 -2.08 1.73 26.03
CA ASP A 2 -1.79 0.78 27.06
C ASP A 2 -1.43 1.40 28.42
N ALA A 3 -1.55 0.62 29.47
CA ALA A 3 -1.10 0.93 30.81
C ALA A 3 0.42 1.23 30.93
N THR A 4 1.16 1.13 29.84
CA THR A 4 2.60 1.38 29.80
C THR A 4 3.00 2.83 29.53
N THR A 5 2.07 3.69 29.11
CA THR A 5 2.33 5.12 28.87
C THR A 5 1.55 5.97 29.87
N ALA A 6 2.28 6.56 30.81
CA ALA A 6 1.71 7.44 31.87
C ALA A 6 1.70 8.93 31.49
N ASP A 7 2.02 9.29 30.26
CA ASP A 7 2.34 10.67 29.87
C ASP A 7 1.15 11.48 29.32
N ARG A 8 -0.07 10.97 29.44
CA ARG A 8 -1.31 11.65 28.99
C ARG A 8 -1.18 12.24 27.57
N MET A 9 -0.64 11.48 26.64
CA MET A 9 -0.37 11.89 25.26
C MET A 9 -1.61 12.38 24.49
N PHE A 10 -2.82 12.03 24.91
CA PHE A 10 -4.04 12.49 24.25
C PHE A 10 -4.17 14.02 24.21
N ARG A 11 -3.66 14.78 25.19
CA ARG A 11 -3.61 16.25 25.13
C ARG A 11 -2.75 16.75 23.98
N ARG A 12 -1.67 16.05 23.66
CA ARG A 12 -0.84 16.38 22.48
C ARG A 12 -1.56 16.09 21.18
N PHE A 13 -2.41 15.07 21.15
CA PHE A 13 -3.26 14.82 19.99
C PHE A 13 -4.31 15.92 19.83
N ASP A 14 -4.94 16.38 20.91
CA ASP A 14 -5.86 17.52 20.88
C ASP A 14 -5.17 18.72 20.24
N ASP A 15 -4.01 19.14 20.75
CA ASP A 15 -3.23 20.29 20.27
C ASP A 15 -2.84 20.13 18.78
N ILE A 16 -2.41 18.94 18.35
CA ILE A 16 -2.02 18.66 16.96
C ILE A 16 -3.22 18.81 16.03
N PHE A 17 -4.34 18.17 16.35
CA PHE A 17 -5.53 18.20 15.51
C PHE A 17 -6.16 19.59 15.47
N GLU A 18 -6.24 20.31 16.58
CA GLU A 18 -6.71 21.69 16.62
C GLU A 18 -5.82 22.61 15.77
N THR A 19 -4.49 22.49 15.88
CA THR A 19 -3.54 23.24 15.05
C THR A 19 -3.72 22.96 13.55
N CYS A 20 -4.14 21.74 13.18
CA CYS A 20 -4.49 21.36 11.83
C CYS A 20 -5.90 21.79 11.40
N GLY A 21 -6.63 22.56 12.23
CA GLY A 21 -7.96 23.07 11.92
C GLY A 21 -9.12 22.10 12.17
N TRP A 22 -8.87 20.96 12.84
CA TRP A 22 -9.91 20.01 13.22
C TRP A 22 -10.68 20.51 14.44
N ARG A 23 -11.95 20.11 14.56
CA ARG A 23 -12.69 20.14 15.83
C ARG A 23 -12.29 18.91 16.63
N VAL A 24 -11.95 19.09 17.91
CA VAL A 24 -11.68 17.97 18.83
C VAL A 24 -12.82 17.87 19.83
N VAL A 25 -13.38 16.68 19.98
CA VAL A 25 -14.47 16.38 20.92
C VAL A 25 -14.04 15.21 21.79
N THR A 26 -13.79 15.49 23.07
CA THR A 26 -13.38 14.46 24.05
C THR A 26 -14.61 13.91 24.78
N LEU A 27 -14.87 12.63 24.58
CA LEU A 27 -15.96 11.87 25.18
C LEU A 27 -15.42 11.02 26.33
N LYS A 28 -15.12 11.67 27.47
CA LYS A 28 -14.56 10.97 28.64
C LYS A 28 -15.65 10.34 29.48
N HIS A 29 -16.67 11.08 29.81
CA HIS A 29 -17.72 10.69 30.74
C HIS A 29 -19.02 10.36 30.00
N GLY A 30 -19.64 9.24 30.34
CA GLY A 30 -20.95 8.89 29.85
C GLY A 30 -22.08 9.64 30.58
N LYS A 31 -23.29 9.47 30.11
CA LYS A 31 -24.47 10.20 30.63
C LYS A 31 -24.73 9.93 32.13
N LEU A 32 -24.64 8.66 32.53
CA LEU A 32 -24.81 8.27 33.93
C LEU A 32 -23.77 8.95 34.84
N GLN A 33 -22.52 9.03 34.43
CA GLN A 33 -21.48 9.76 35.17
C GLN A 33 -21.80 11.24 35.25
N ARG A 34 -22.12 11.90 34.15
CA ARG A 34 -22.42 13.34 34.10
C ARG A 34 -23.64 13.70 34.98
N GLU A 35 -24.69 12.88 34.94
CA GLU A 35 -25.86 13.06 35.80
C GLU A 35 -25.50 12.90 37.28
N THR A 36 -24.63 11.96 37.62
CA THR A 36 -24.15 11.74 38.99
C THR A 36 -23.25 12.87 39.46
N PHE A 37 -22.37 13.41 38.61
CA PHE A 37 -21.51 14.55 38.94
C PHE A 37 -22.25 15.84 39.20
N ALA A 38 -23.42 16.02 38.62
CA ALA A 38 -24.29 17.17 38.88
C ALA A 38 -24.97 17.14 40.28
N ARG A 39 -24.86 16.03 41.02
CA ARG A 39 -25.43 15.83 42.33
C ARG A 39 -24.48 16.30 43.45
N PRO A 40 -24.99 16.59 44.67
CA PRO A 40 -24.12 16.89 45.81
C PRO A 40 -23.05 15.80 46.04
N GLY A 41 -21.78 16.20 46.16
CA GLY A 41 -20.64 15.29 46.27
C GLY A 41 -20.12 14.76 44.92
N GLY A 42 -20.82 15.02 43.81
CA GLY A 42 -20.46 14.51 42.48
C GLY A 42 -19.16 15.09 41.91
N GLN A 43 -18.85 16.36 42.20
CA GLN A 43 -17.62 17.00 41.73
C GLN A 43 -16.36 16.35 42.30
N ALA A 44 -16.37 15.88 43.55
CA ALA A 44 -15.25 15.16 44.13
C ALA A 44 -15.04 13.81 43.43
N LEU A 45 -16.12 13.11 43.07
CA LEU A 45 -16.07 11.88 42.31
C LEU A 45 -15.53 12.10 40.87
N GLU A 46 -15.99 13.15 40.19
CA GLU A 46 -15.49 13.57 38.89
C GLU A 46 -13.97 13.83 38.95
N HIS A 47 -13.53 14.64 39.90
CA HIS A 47 -12.13 14.96 40.10
C HIS A 47 -11.29 13.70 40.36
N TRP A 48 -11.82 12.77 41.19
CA TRP A 48 -11.15 11.50 41.45
C TRP A 48 -10.94 10.68 40.17
N ILE A 49 -11.99 10.52 39.33
CA ILE A 49 -11.91 9.82 38.05
C ILE A 49 -10.92 10.53 37.12
N ASP A 50 -10.89 11.87 37.11
CA ASP A 50 -10.03 12.65 36.24
C ASP A 50 -8.54 12.58 36.61
N THR A 51 -8.26 12.29 37.87
CA THR A 51 -6.89 12.22 38.40
C THR A 51 -6.41 10.79 38.66
N CYS A 52 -7.29 9.80 38.65
CA CYS A 52 -6.97 8.41 38.87
C CYS A 52 -5.98 7.91 37.81
N PRO A 53 -4.85 7.27 38.22
CA PRO A 53 -3.94 6.63 37.28
C PRO A 53 -4.62 5.52 36.46
N ASN A 54 -4.29 5.41 35.19
CA ASN A 54 -4.87 4.39 34.30
C ASN A 54 -4.70 2.95 34.84
N ALA A 55 -3.56 2.65 35.45
CA ALA A 55 -3.30 1.33 36.02
C ALA A 55 -4.24 1.00 37.20
N ASP A 56 -4.49 1.99 38.07
CA ASP A 56 -5.41 1.84 39.21
C ASP A 56 -6.85 1.70 38.72
N PHE A 57 -7.27 2.57 37.78
CA PHE A 57 -8.59 2.48 37.18
C PHE A 57 -8.83 1.12 36.50
N ALA A 58 -7.84 0.63 35.75
CA ALA A 58 -7.90 -0.66 35.08
C ALA A 58 -7.99 -1.83 36.09
N ALA A 59 -7.18 -1.81 37.15
CA ALA A 59 -7.21 -2.84 38.20
C ALA A 59 -8.54 -2.87 38.95
N LEU A 60 -9.10 -1.72 39.29
CA LEU A 60 -10.40 -1.59 39.93
C LEU A 60 -11.55 -2.05 39.04
N THR A 61 -11.49 -1.72 37.75
CA THR A 61 -12.43 -2.23 36.74
C THR A 61 -12.44 -3.75 36.70
N TYR A 62 -11.26 -4.38 36.71
CA TYR A 62 -11.14 -5.83 36.71
C TYR A 62 -11.64 -6.48 38.00
N GLN A 63 -11.40 -5.85 39.16
CA GLN A 63 -11.81 -6.36 40.47
C GLN A 63 -13.31 -6.16 40.77
N GLY A 64 -13.94 -5.19 40.13
CA GLY A 64 -15.39 -4.93 40.25
C GLY A 64 -15.82 -4.04 41.43
N GLY A 65 -17.11 -4.00 41.68
CA GLY A 65 -17.76 -2.97 42.51
C GLY A 65 -17.30 -2.88 43.96
N ALA A 66 -17.04 -4.01 44.63
CA ALA A 66 -16.53 -4.01 45.99
C ALA A 66 -15.14 -3.36 46.12
N ALA A 67 -14.26 -3.57 45.11
CA ALA A 67 -12.96 -2.93 45.06
C ALA A 67 -13.09 -1.41 44.79
N TRP A 68 -13.98 -1.02 43.89
CA TRP A 68 -14.34 0.38 43.66
C TRP A 68 -14.80 1.06 44.93
N ARG A 69 -15.75 0.45 45.65
CA ARG A 69 -16.28 0.99 46.93
C ARG A 69 -15.16 1.18 47.95
N THR A 70 -14.35 0.14 48.16
CA THR A 70 -13.26 0.19 49.14
C THR A 70 -12.28 1.32 48.83
N ARG A 71 -11.89 1.46 47.58
CA ARG A 71 -10.92 2.47 47.16
C ARG A 71 -11.50 3.88 47.24
N LEU A 72 -12.71 4.11 46.71
CA LEU A 72 -13.37 5.42 46.74
C LEU A 72 -13.66 5.87 48.15
N THR A 73 -14.10 4.97 49.05
CA THR A 73 -14.33 5.30 50.46
C THR A 73 -13.05 5.76 51.15
N ALA A 74 -11.90 5.10 50.84
CA ALA A 74 -10.62 5.48 51.44
C ALA A 74 -10.10 6.81 50.87
N ASP A 75 -10.20 7.00 49.56
CA ASP A 75 -9.60 8.18 48.90
C ASP A 75 -10.47 9.46 49.07
N LEU A 76 -11.79 9.32 49.32
CA LEU A 76 -12.76 10.40 49.51
C LEU A 76 -13.19 10.56 50.96
N ASP A 77 -12.48 10.01 51.95
CA ASP A 77 -12.83 10.04 53.38
C ASP A 77 -13.03 11.48 53.92
N GLY A 78 -12.39 12.47 53.32
CA GLY A 78 -12.54 13.88 53.67
C GLY A 78 -13.80 14.57 53.11
N ASP A 79 -14.62 13.91 52.27
CA ASP A 79 -15.81 14.47 51.62
C ASP A 79 -17.09 13.68 51.96
N PRO A 80 -17.83 14.11 53.02
CA PRO A 80 -19.08 13.44 53.41
C PRO A 80 -20.14 13.40 52.29
N GLY A 81 -20.17 14.42 51.41
CA GLY A 81 -21.10 14.46 50.28
C GLY A 81 -20.79 13.38 49.25
N ALA A 82 -19.52 13.19 48.91
CA ALA A 82 -19.10 12.13 48.02
C ALA A 82 -19.34 10.72 48.62
N LEU A 83 -19.06 10.54 49.91
CA LEU A 83 -19.33 9.27 50.59
C LEU A 83 -20.83 8.94 50.63
N SER A 84 -21.68 9.94 50.89
CA SER A 84 -23.13 9.78 50.84
C SER A 84 -23.61 9.38 49.46
N LEU A 85 -23.08 10.03 48.42
CA LEU A 85 -23.41 9.75 47.01
C LEU A 85 -23.02 8.32 46.63
N ILE A 86 -21.79 7.89 46.96
CA ILE A 86 -21.30 6.52 46.68
C ILE A 86 -22.15 5.48 47.43
N GLY A 87 -22.60 5.81 48.64
CA GLY A 87 -23.43 4.95 49.48
C GLY A 87 -24.82 4.63 48.92
N GLU A 88 -25.30 5.41 47.93
CA GLU A 88 -26.59 5.16 47.29
C GLU A 88 -26.54 4.04 46.22
N PHE A 89 -25.37 3.67 45.76
CA PHE A 89 -25.18 2.63 44.79
C PHE A 89 -24.81 1.32 45.49
N ASP A 90 -25.36 0.19 45.06
CA ASP A 90 -24.77 -1.12 45.40
C ASP A 90 -23.48 -1.35 44.61
N ASP A 91 -22.80 -2.47 44.82
CA ASP A 91 -21.50 -2.73 44.17
C ASP A 91 -21.63 -2.87 42.66
N GLU A 92 -22.73 -3.45 42.16
CA GLU A 92 -22.98 -3.63 40.74
C GLU A 92 -23.27 -2.27 40.09
N ALA A 93 -24.15 -1.47 40.66
CA ALA A 93 -24.44 -0.14 40.16
C ALA A 93 -23.25 0.82 40.26
N LEU A 94 -22.40 0.67 41.27
CA LEU A 94 -21.17 1.44 41.42
C LEU A 94 -20.15 1.06 40.31
N ALA A 95 -19.97 -0.23 40.02
CA ALA A 95 -19.14 -0.67 38.92
C ALA A 95 -19.64 -0.15 37.58
N ALA A 96 -20.97 -0.18 37.35
CA ALA A 96 -21.58 0.35 36.14
C ALA A 96 -21.39 1.88 36.03
N LEU A 97 -21.52 2.62 37.11
CA LEU A 97 -21.25 4.07 37.16
C LEU A 97 -19.77 4.34 36.80
N MET A 98 -18.83 3.66 37.47
CA MET A 98 -17.40 3.92 37.30
C MET A 98 -16.91 3.58 35.92
N THR A 99 -17.51 2.60 35.23
CA THR A 99 -17.17 2.19 33.89
C THR A 99 -18.04 2.84 32.79
N ASN A 100 -18.97 3.75 33.16
CA ASN A 100 -19.79 4.48 32.20
C ASN A 100 -18.99 5.59 31.51
N LEU A 101 -17.94 5.19 30.77
CA LEU A 101 -17.12 6.11 29.97
C LEU A 101 -17.87 6.56 28.72
N GLY A 102 -17.52 7.74 28.19
CA GLY A 102 -18.19 8.33 27.03
C GLY A 102 -18.19 7.45 25.78
N GLY A 103 -17.14 6.67 25.57
CA GLY A 103 -17.06 5.72 24.46
C GLY A 103 -17.90 4.45 24.62
N HIS A 104 -18.44 4.18 25.82
CA HIS A 104 -19.38 3.08 26.07
C HIS A 104 -20.82 3.54 26.21
N CYS A 105 -21.07 4.85 26.28
CA CYS A 105 -22.40 5.42 26.39
C CYS A 105 -22.93 5.83 25.01
N ILE A 106 -23.85 5.02 24.49
CA ILE A 106 -24.41 5.24 23.13
C ILE A 106 -25.11 6.60 23.02
N GLU A 107 -25.83 7.03 24.06
CA GLU A 107 -26.48 8.36 24.07
C GLU A 107 -25.43 9.49 23.97
N THR A 108 -24.31 9.40 24.70
CA THR A 108 -23.23 10.38 24.63
C THR A 108 -22.60 10.42 23.24
N LEU A 109 -22.44 9.26 22.58
CA LEU A 109 -21.91 9.17 21.21
C LEU A 109 -22.89 9.81 20.21
N LEU A 110 -24.18 9.50 20.30
CA LEU A 110 -25.19 10.06 19.40
C LEU A 110 -25.31 11.57 19.57
N ASP A 111 -25.39 12.10 20.82
CA ASP A 111 -25.41 13.52 21.08
C ASP A 111 -24.19 14.24 20.46
N ALA A 112 -23.00 13.61 20.53
CA ALA A 112 -21.79 14.18 20.00
C ALA A 112 -21.77 14.18 18.46
N PHE A 113 -22.30 13.14 17.82
CA PHE A 113 -22.41 13.08 16.35
C PHE A 113 -23.47 14.06 15.83
N ASP A 114 -24.60 14.17 16.49
CA ASP A 114 -25.67 15.09 16.11
C ASP A 114 -25.25 16.57 16.29
N ALA A 115 -24.30 16.85 17.17
CA ALA A 115 -23.70 18.18 17.31
C ALA A 115 -22.76 18.60 16.19
N CYS A 116 -22.44 17.69 15.24
CA CYS A 116 -21.62 17.99 14.06
C CYS A 116 -22.52 18.52 12.92
N ASP A 117 -22.71 19.82 12.88
CA ASP A 117 -23.62 20.53 11.98
C ASP A 117 -22.93 21.25 10.82
N ASP A 118 -21.62 21.14 10.72
CA ASP A 118 -20.80 21.79 9.71
C ASP A 118 -19.86 20.80 8.98
N ASP A 119 -19.10 21.32 8.01
CA ASP A 119 -18.16 20.59 7.17
C ASP A 119 -16.74 20.50 7.77
N ARG A 120 -16.55 20.94 9.01
CA ARG A 120 -15.26 20.93 9.68
C ARG A 120 -14.87 19.49 10.06
N PRO A 121 -13.67 19.02 9.71
CA PRO A 121 -13.21 17.72 10.16
C PRO A 121 -13.26 17.63 11.69
N THR A 122 -13.81 16.55 12.22
CA THR A 122 -13.98 16.38 13.68
C THR A 122 -13.27 15.11 14.14
N LEU A 123 -12.43 15.25 15.17
CA LEU A 123 -11.81 14.14 15.90
C LEU A 123 -12.62 13.87 17.16
N PHE A 124 -13.12 12.64 17.30
CA PHE A 124 -13.72 12.16 18.55
C PHE A 124 -12.72 11.33 19.33
N ILE A 125 -12.40 11.74 20.55
CA ILE A 125 -11.57 10.97 21.49
C ILE A 125 -12.50 10.30 22.50
N ALA A 126 -12.85 9.06 22.23
CA ALA A 126 -13.79 8.29 23.03
C ALA A 126 -13.04 7.43 24.07
N TYR A 127 -13.27 7.70 25.34
CA TYR A 127 -12.70 6.91 26.43
C TYR A 127 -13.44 5.59 26.55
N THR A 128 -12.68 4.51 26.59
CA THR A 128 -13.20 3.14 26.67
C THR A 128 -12.37 2.28 27.62
N VAL A 129 -12.97 1.22 28.13
CA VAL A 129 -12.27 0.14 28.81
C VAL A 129 -11.91 -0.93 27.77
N LYS A 130 -10.65 -1.27 27.66
CA LYS A 130 -10.21 -2.33 26.75
C LYS A 130 -10.83 -3.66 27.16
N GLY A 131 -11.48 -4.35 26.21
CA GLY A 131 -12.18 -5.60 26.47
C GLY A 131 -13.48 -5.42 27.27
N TYR A 132 -14.12 -4.24 27.21
CA TYR A 132 -15.40 -3.99 27.87
C TYR A 132 -16.43 -5.08 27.57
N GLY A 133 -17.10 -5.57 28.63
CA GLY A 133 -18.04 -6.68 28.52
C GLY A 133 -17.41 -8.09 28.47
N LEU A 134 -16.08 -8.21 28.47
CA LEU A 134 -15.36 -9.48 28.48
C LEU A 134 -14.77 -9.78 29.86
N PRO A 135 -14.50 -11.06 30.20
CA PRO A 135 -13.94 -11.46 31.49
C PRO A 135 -12.59 -10.84 31.86
N LEU A 136 -11.82 -10.36 30.89
CA LEU A 136 -10.53 -9.69 31.09
C LEU A 136 -10.62 -8.17 30.97
N ALA A 137 -11.82 -7.57 31.02
CA ALA A 137 -12.00 -6.12 30.97
C ALA A 137 -11.15 -5.43 32.05
N GLY A 138 -10.32 -4.46 31.65
CA GLY A 138 -9.41 -3.75 32.54
C GLY A 138 -8.14 -4.49 32.95
N HIS A 139 -8.03 -5.80 32.74
CA HIS A 139 -6.82 -6.53 33.11
C HIS A 139 -5.63 -6.14 32.21
N LYS A 140 -4.43 -5.99 32.80
CA LYS A 140 -3.22 -5.60 32.07
C LYS A 140 -2.84 -6.58 30.94
N ASP A 141 -3.18 -7.87 31.08
CA ASP A 141 -2.87 -8.92 30.09
C ASP A 141 -3.96 -9.00 28.99
N ASN A 142 -4.99 -8.17 29.03
CA ASN A 142 -6.09 -8.17 28.07
C ASN A 142 -5.63 -7.97 26.60
N HIS A 143 -4.44 -7.37 26.38
CA HIS A 143 -3.92 -7.16 25.04
C HIS A 143 -3.67 -8.46 24.28
N SER A 144 -3.17 -9.49 24.97
CA SER A 144 -2.80 -10.78 24.40
C SER A 144 -3.47 -11.97 25.12
N GLY A 145 -4.22 -11.70 26.19
CA GLY A 145 -4.92 -12.73 26.95
C GLY A 145 -6.08 -13.33 26.16
N MET A 146 -6.11 -14.67 26.11
CA MET A 146 -7.21 -15.41 25.50
C MET A 146 -8.13 -15.96 26.57
N MET A 147 -9.43 -15.92 26.30
CA MET A 147 -10.41 -16.59 27.17
C MET A 147 -10.25 -18.10 27.08
N ASN A 148 -10.31 -18.76 28.24
CA ASN A 148 -10.38 -20.23 28.30
C ASN A 148 -11.81 -20.72 27.99
N GLY A 149 -11.98 -22.04 27.80
CA GLY A 149 -13.28 -22.62 27.44
C GLY A 149 -14.39 -22.35 28.47
N GLN A 150 -14.08 -22.26 29.75
CA GLN A 150 -15.04 -21.93 30.80
C GLN A 150 -15.49 -20.48 30.72
N GLN A 151 -14.58 -19.56 30.50
CA GLN A 151 -14.89 -18.12 30.30
C GLN A 151 -15.74 -17.88 29.05
N ILE A 152 -15.46 -18.61 27.97
CA ILE A 152 -16.27 -18.55 26.73
C ILE A 152 -17.69 -19.06 27.02
N ALA A 153 -17.82 -20.18 27.72
CA ALA A 153 -19.13 -20.73 28.07
C ALA A 153 -19.96 -19.76 28.95
N GLN A 154 -19.31 -19.15 29.95
CA GLN A 154 -19.94 -18.15 30.83
C GLN A 154 -20.38 -16.90 30.04
N LEU A 155 -19.53 -16.40 29.16
CA LEU A 155 -19.86 -15.26 28.28
C LEU A 155 -21.05 -15.60 27.37
N ARG A 156 -21.03 -16.78 26.75
CA ARG A 156 -22.13 -17.26 25.92
C ARG A 156 -23.46 -17.28 26.68
N GLU A 157 -23.43 -17.82 27.90
CA GLU A 157 -24.60 -17.88 28.78
C GLU A 157 -25.10 -16.49 29.14
N SER A 158 -24.19 -15.57 29.55
CA SER A 158 -24.54 -14.19 29.89
C SER A 158 -25.15 -13.40 28.70
N MET A 159 -24.77 -13.77 27.47
CA MET A 159 -25.32 -13.20 26.23
C MET A 159 -26.61 -13.90 25.77
N GLY A 160 -27.09 -14.93 26.47
CA GLY A 160 -28.28 -15.68 26.10
C GLY A 160 -28.15 -16.51 24.83
N ILE A 161 -26.92 -16.83 24.43
CA ILE A 161 -26.64 -17.57 23.19
C ILE A 161 -26.65 -19.08 23.48
N ALA A 162 -27.48 -19.84 22.78
CA ALA A 162 -27.49 -21.31 22.91
C ALA A 162 -26.21 -21.92 22.29
N GLU A 163 -25.79 -23.06 22.85
CA GLU A 163 -24.61 -23.80 22.32
C GLU A 163 -24.82 -24.21 20.86
N GLY A 164 -23.79 -24.00 20.05
CA GLY A 164 -23.84 -24.27 18.60
C GLY A 164 -24.46 -23.14 17.77
N ARG A 165 -24.92 -22.05 18.41
CA ARG A 165 -25.49 -20.86 17.72
C ARG A 165 -24.62 -19.61 17.83
N GLU A 166 -23.36 -19.76 18.20
CA GLU A 166 -22.42 -18.67 18.44
C GLU A 166 -22.17 -17.81 17.21
N TRP A 167 -22.34 -18.39 16.02
CA TRP A 167 -22.14 -17.70 14.73
C TRP A 167 -23.46 -17.18 14.11
N GLU A 168 -24.58 -17.33 14.80
CA GLU A 168 -25.84 -16.76 14.34
C GLU A 168 -25.92 -15.28 14.76
N LEU A 169 -25.99 -14.39 13.79
CA LEU A 169 -25.95 -12.95 14.00
C LEU A 169 -26.96 -12.42 15.06
N TRP A 170 -28.08 -13.11 15.23
CA TRP A 170 -29.14 -12.74 16.16
C TRP A 170 -29.37 -13.78 17.25
N GLY A 171 -28.44 -14.68 17.43
CA GLY A 171 -28.60 -15.88 18.27
C GLY A 171 -28.88 -15.63 19.76
N GLY A 172 -28.45 -14.48 20.30
CA GLY A 172 -28.70 -14.07 21.69
C GLY A 172 -29.96 -13.24 21.90
N LEU A 173 -30.75 -12.97 20.83
CA LEU A 173 -31.97 -12.16 20.92
C LEU A 173 -33.21 -13.06 20.84
N GLY A 174 -34.29 -12.70 21.59
CA GLY A 174 -35.58 -13.31 21.38
C GLY A 174 -36.15 -12.99 19.99
N ASP A 175 -36.99 -13.88 19.45
CA ASP A 175 -37.50 -13.82 18.06
C ASP A 175 -38.12 -12.47 17.69
N ASN A 176 -38.86 -11.84 18.61
CA ASN A 176 -39.49 -10.53 18.38
C ASN A 176 -38.43 -9.43 18.26
N ALA A 177 -37.46 -9.37 19.17
CA ALA A 177 -36.37 -8.38 19.15
C ALA A 177 -35.48 -8.58 17.91
N ALA A 178 -35.15 -9.83 17.57
CA ALA A 178 -34.39 -10.16 16.35
C ALA A 178 -35.13 -9.72 15.08
N THR A 179 -36.44 -9.93 15.00
CA THR A 179 -37.27 -9.52 13.86
C THR A 179 -37.32 -7.99 13.72
N GLN A 180 -37.55 -7.27 14.82
CA GLN A 180 -37.57 -5.81 14.82
C GLN A 180 -36.22 -5.21 14.44
N LEU A 181 -35.14 -5.74 14.99
CA LEU A 181 -33.78 -5.24 14.71
C LEU A 181 -33.35 -5.54 13.26
N LYS A 182 -33.73 -6.73 12.73
CA LYS A 182 -33.51 -7.04 11.29
C LYS A 182 -34.22 -6.04 10.38
N ALA A 183 -35.48 -5.73 10.69
CA ALA A 183 -36.26 -4.76 9.94
C ALA A 183 -35.63 -3.36 10.03
N PHE A 184 -35.24 -2.92 11.22
CA PHE A 184 -34.58 -1.64 11.44
C PHE A 184 -33.27 -1.52 10.66
N VAL A 185 -32.39 -2.54 10.75
CA VAL A 185 -31.11 -2.56 10.02
C VAL A 185 -31.35 -2.52 8.52
N ALA A 186 -32.29 -3.33 8.02
CA ALA A 186 -32.61 -3.37 6.58
C ALA A 186 -33.19 -2.05 6.06
N ASP A 187 -33.85 -1.28 6.92
CA ASP A 187 -34.46 0.02 6.60
C ASP A 187 -33.49 1.21 6.79
N SER A 188 -32.31 0.95 7.34
CA SER A 188 -31.31 2.00 7.55
C SER A 188 -30.80 2.59 6.20
N PRO A 189 -30.45 3.90 6.16
CA PRO A 189 -29.92 4.52 4.94
C PRO A 189 -28.70 3.82 4.37
N ILE A 190 -27.85 3.23 5.23
CA ILE A 190 -26.65 2.50 4.83
C ILE A 190 -27.03 1.18 4.13
N ALA A 191 -27.98 0.43 4.68
CA ALA A 191 -28.43 -0.84 4.10
C ALA A 191 -29.24 -0.64 2.81
N ARG A 192 -29.99 0.46 2.70
CA ARG A 192 -30.74 0.83 1.48
C ARG A 192 -29.84 1.23 0.32
N LYS A 193 -28.64 1.74 0.60
CA LYS A 193 -27.63 1.98 -0.45
C LYS A 193 -27.22 0.63 -1.05
N LYS A 194 -27.79 0.28 -2.21
CA LYS A 194 -27.22 -0.78 -3.03
C LYS A 194 -25.84 -0.33 -3.48
N ARG A 195 -24.79 -0.82 -2.82
CA ARG A 195 -23.43 -0.70 -3.35
C ARG A 195 -23.36 -1.66 -4.54
N GLU A 196 -23.06 -1.14 -5.72
CA GLU A 196 -22.63 -2.00 -6.81
C GLU A 196 -21.32 -2.65 -6.36
N ALA A 197 -21.38 -3.94 -6.02
CA ALA A 197 -20.21 -4.69 -5.55
C ALA A 197 -19.10 -4.77 -6.62
N SER A 198 -19.45 -4.50 -7.88
CA SER A 198 -18.54 -4.51 -9.02
C SER A 198 -18.98 -3.43 -10.02
N PRO A 199 -18.44 -2.21 -9.95
CA PRO A 199 -18.71 -1.19 -10.95
C PRO A 199 -18.22 -1.67 -12.33
N PRO A 200 -18.79 -1.15 -13.43
CA PRO A 200 -18.38 -1.52 -14.78
C PRO A 200 -16.87 -1.43 -14.99
N VAL A 201 -16.36 -2.33 -15.83
CA VAL A 201 -14.96 -2.25 -16.28
C VAL A 201 -14.82 -1.04 -17.20
N VAL A 202 -13.83 -0.20 -16.95
CA VAL A 202 -13.49 0.93 -17.81
C VAL A 202 -12.80 0.41 -19.06
N PRO A 203 -13.31 0.69 -20.27
CA PRO A 203 -12.68 0.21 -21.49
C PRO A 203 -11.25 0.72 -21.65
N VAL A 204 -10.32 -0.20 -21.90
CA VAL A 204 -8.92 0.14 -22.18
C VAL A 204 -8.69 -0.06 -23.69
N PRO A 205 -8.15 0.93 -24.42
CA PRO A 205 -7.83 0.75 -25.84
C PRO A 205 -6.92 -0.44 -26.10
N ASP A 206 -7.06 -1.09 -27.23
CA ASP A 206 -6.27 -2.28 -27.60
C ASP A 206 -4.75 -1.98 -27.67
N ARG A 207 -4.39 -0.75 -28.01
CA ARG A 207 -3.00 -0.28 -28.08
C ARG A 207 -2.88 1.16 -27.60
N PHE A 208 -1.77 1.45 -26.91
CA PHE A 208 -1.31 2.81 -26.66
C PHE A 208 -0.29 3.21 -27.70
N ALA A 209 -0.27 4.49 -28.06
CA ALA A 209 0.72 5.01 -29.00
C ALA A 209 2.12 4.94 -28.36
N VAL A 210 3.06 4.36 -29.08
CA VAL A 210 4.46 4.34 -28.69
C VAL A 210 5.09 5.69 -29.04
N PRO A 211 5.75 6.38 -28.09
CA PRO A 211 6.44 7.62 -28.40
C PRO A 211 7.54 7.41 -29.46
N ALA A 212 7.58 8.31 -30.45
CA ALA A 212 8.59 8.24 -31.52
C ALA A 212 9.93 8.83 -31.05
N GLY A 213 11.04 8.19 -31.45
CA GLY A 213 12.40 8.65 -31.19
C GLY A 213 13.40 7.50 -31.33
N ALA A 214 14.62 7.80 -31.80
CA ALA A 214 15.69 6.80 -31.91
C ALA A 214 16.20 6.35 -30.53
N GLU A 215 16.17 7.27 -29.57
CA GLU A 215 16.49 7.02 -28.16
C GLU A 215 15.35 7.53 -27.29
N GLN A 216 14.97 6.76 -26.29
CA GLN A 216 13.87 7.09 -25.36
C GLN A 216 14.22 6.58 -23.97
N SER A 217 13.88 7.34 -22.93
CA SER A 217 13.83 6.82 -21.58
C SER A 217 12.45 6.26 -21.26
N THR A 218 12.38 5.25 -20.41
CA THR A 218 11.11 4.65 -20.00
C THR A 218 10.24 5.62 -19.21
N GLN A 219 10.84 6.53 -18.41
CA GLN A 219 10.11 7.61 -17.74
C GLN A 219 9.50 8.61 -18.74
N ALA A 220 10.25 9.02 -19.77
CA ALA A 220 9.74 9.94 -20.79
C ALA A 220 8.58 9.31 -21.60
N ALA A 221 8.72 8.02 -21.93
CA ALA A 221 7.66 7.26 -22.58
C ALA A 221 6.39 7.20 -21.73
N PHE A 222 6.50 6.89 -20.43
CA PHE A 222 5.39 6.89 -19.48
C PHE A 222 4.66 8.24 -19.46
N GLY A 223 5.38 9.34 -19.25
CA GLY A 223 4.77 10.68 -19.19
C GLY A 223 4.10 11.08 -20.50
N ARG A 224 4.68 10.69 -21.64
CA ARG A 224 4.10 10.96 -22.96
C ARG A 224 2.83 10.16 -23.19
N ILE A 225 2.80 8.89 -22.85
CA ILE A 225 1.61 8.03 -22.98
C ILE A 225 0.47 8.59 -22.13
N LEU A 226 0.74 8.97 -20.86
CA LEU A 226 -0.29 9.60 -20.01
C LEU A 226 -0.81 10.90 -20.58
N LEU A 227 0.06 11.75 -21.12
CA LEU A 227 -0.33 13.00 -21.79
C LEU A 227 -1.23 12.73 -23.00
N ASP A 228 -0.89 11.73 -23.81
CA ASP A 228 -1.67 11.39 -25.01
C ASP A 228 -3.04 10.81 -24.63
N LEU A 229 -3.13 9.99 -23.56
CA LEU A 229 -4.40 9.56 -22.98
C LEU A 229 -5.23 10.75 -22.47
N ALA A 230 -4.61 11.67 -21.74
CA ALA A 230 -5.28 12.88 -21.24
C ALA A 230 -5.87 13.74 -22.37
N ARG A 231 -5.15 13.86 -23.50
CA ARG A 231 -5.58 14.60 -24.70
C ARG A 231 -6.67 13.88 -25.48
N ALA A 232 -6.56 12.56 -25.59
CA ALA A 232 -7.58 11.76 -26.29
C ALA A 232 -8.93 11.84 -25.57
N GLY A 233 -8.92 12.01 -24.24
CA GLY A 233 -10.15 12.03 -23.45
C GLY A 233 -10.83 10.66 -23.36
N GLY A 234 -12.13 10.70 -23.05
CA GLY A 234 -12.94 9.50 -22.93
C GLY A 234 -12.87 8.83 -21.57
N GLU A 235 -13.60 7.73 -21.42
CA GLU A 235 -13.86 7.10 -20.12
C GLU A 235 -12.58 6.71 -19.38
N LEU A 236 -11.59 6.12 -20.06
CA LEU A 236 -10.31 5.78 -19.44
C LEU A 236 -9.63 7.00 -18.83
N ALA A 237 -9.49 8.06 -19.62
CA ALA A 237 -8.84 9.30 -19.19
C ALA A 237 -9.57 9.96 -18.01
N ASP A 238 -10.91 9.87 -17.99
CA ASP A 238 -11.75 10.46 -16.95
C ASP A 238 -11.72 9.67 -15.63
N ARG A 239 -11.22 8.43 -15.66
CA ARG A 239 -11.06 7.57 -14.47
C ARG A 239 -9.63 7.55 -13.93
N ILE A 240 -8.65 8.07 -14.67
CA ILE A 240 -7.28 8.19 -14.18
C ILE A 240 -7.21 9.35 -13.17
N VAL A 241 -6.72 9.04 -11.97
CA VAL A 241 -6.38 10.03 -10.93
C VAL A 241 -4.90 9.87 -10.62
N THR A 242 -4.14 10.96 -10.75
CA THR A 242 -2.69 10.91 -10.51
C THR A 242 -2.33 11.56 -9.17
N THR A 243 -1.23 11.12 -8.55
CA THR A 243 -0.69 11.71 -7.32
C THR A 243 0.83 11.59 -7.28
N ALA A 244 1.47 12.53 -6.59
CA ALA A 244 2.91 12.51 -6.34
C ALA A 244 3.24 13.23 -5.01
N PRO A 245 4.32 12.85 -4.31
CA PRO A 245 4.82 13.55 -3.13
C PRO A 245 5.88 14.60 -3.52
N ASP A 246 5.46 15.72 -4.11
CA ASP A 246 6.30 16.85 -4.54
C ASP A 246 7.30 16.53 -5.68
N VAL A 247 7.02 15.50 -6.46
CA VAL A 247 7.89 15.07 -7.58
C VAL A 247 7.18 15.07 -8.94
N THR A 248 6.05 15.72 -9.05
CA THR A 248 5.17 15.72 -10.24
C THR A 248 5.90 16.10 -11.53
N GLN A 249 6.77 17.10 -11.51
CA GLN A 249 7.54 17.54 -12.69
C GLN A 249 8.67 16.57 -13.01
N THR A 250 9.44 16.20 -12.02
CA THR A 250 10.63 15.36 -12.19
C THR A 250 10.32 13.91 -12.54
N THR A 251 9.07 13.48 -12.34
CA THR A 251 8.55 12.16 -12.72
C THR A 251 7.70 12.18 -13.99
N ASN A 252 7.72 13.29 -14.73
CA ASN A 252 7.01 13.49 -16.02
C ASN A 252 5.47 13.42 -15.95
N LEU A 253 4.84 13.69 -14.79
CA LEU A 253 3.39 13.87 -14.69
C LEU A 253 2.91 15.23 -15.17
N GLY A 254 3.79 16.23 -15.24
CA GLY A 254 3.42 17.62 -15.53
C GLY A 254 2.58 17.80 -16.79
N GLY A 255 2.81 16.99 -17.83
CA GLY A 255 2.01 16.97 -19.05
C GLY A 255 0.55 16.60 -18.83
N PHE A 256 0.30 15.54 -18.04
CA PHE A 256 -1.04 15.10 -17.64
C PHE A 256 -1.74 16.20 -16.82
N VAL A 257 -1.04 16.74 -15.82
CA VAL A 257 -1.58 17.76 -14.91
C VAL A 257 -1.94 19.05 -15.67
N ASN A 258 -1.15 19.44 -16.67
CA ASN A 258 -1.47 20.58 -17.55
C ASN A 258 -2.79 20.39 -18.33
N GLN A 259 -3.22 19.13 -18.58
CA GLN A 259 -4.45 18.82 -19.32
C GLN A 259 -5.64 18.59 -18.36
N ARG A 260 -5.42 17.99 -17.19
CA ARG A 260 -6.47 17.49 -16.30
C ARG A 260 -6.60 18.28 -14.99
N GLY A 261 -5.65 19.17 -14.70
CA GLY A 261 -5.68 20.08 -13.55
C GLY A 261 -5.37 19.42 -12.20
N LEU A 262 -5.13 20.28 -11.21
CA LEU A 262 -4.99 19.93 -9.81
C LEU A 262 -6.37 19.83 -9.16
N PHE A 263 -6.57 18.81 -8.34
CA PHE A 263 -7.76 18.72 -7.49
C PHE A 263 -7.65 19.72 -6.32
N ARG A 264 -8.59 20.64 -6.25
CA ARG A 264 -8.78 21.57 -5.13
C ARG A 264 -10.26 21.82 -4.91
N ARG A 265 -10.70 21.82 -3.65
CA ARG A 265 -12.11 22.13 -3.32
C ARG A 265 -12.49 23.59 -3.68
N GLN A 266 -11.53 24.49 -3.59
CA GLN A 266 -11.68 25.88 -4.00
C GLN A 266 -10.82 26.14 -5.23
N GLU A 267 -11.39 26.84 -6.21
CA GLU A 267 -10.65 27.26 -7.39
C GLU A 267 -9.59 28.30 -6.99
N LEU A 268 -8.37 28.08 -7.43
CA LEU A 268 -7.26 28.99 -7.19
C LEU A 268 -6.80 29.59 -8.53
N ALA A 269 -6.67 30.88 -8.53
CA ALA A 269 -6.17 31.61 -9.70
C ALA A 269 -4.69 31.32 -9.94
N ASP A 270 -4.31 31.05 -11.20
CA ASP A 270 -2.92 31.00 -11.62
C ASP A 270 -2.36 32.43 -11.76
N VAL A 271 -1.64 32.88 -10.73
CA VAL A 271 -1.04 34.23 -10.69
C VAL A 271 0.02 34.42 -11.76
N PHE A 272 0.79 33.37 -12.12
CA PHE A 272 1.78 33.43 -13.19
C PHE A 272 1.12 33.66 -14.56
N GLN A 273 0.01 32.92 -14.81
CA GLN A 273 -0.77 33.10 -16.03
C GLN A 273 -1.38 34.51 -16.08
N GLN A 274 -1.98 35.00 -14.98
CA GLN A 274 -2.54 36.36 -14.90
C GLN A 274 -1.48 37.45 -15.12
N ALA A 275 -0.29 37.24 -14.55
CA ALA A 275 0.85 38.13 -14.72
C ALA A 275 1.58 37.96 -16.06
N LYS A 276 1.12 37.04 -16.93
CA LYS A 276 1.75 36.69 -18.22
C LYS A 276 3.22 36.27 -18.09
N ILE A 277 3.58 35.62 -16.97
CA ILE A 277 4.91 35.07 -16.73
C ILE A 277 4.97 33.68 -17.37
N PRO A 278 5.89 33.39 -18.30
CA PRO A 278 6.01 32.08 -18.91
C PRO A 278 6.34 31.01 -17.85
N SER A 279 5.57 29.91 -17.84
CA SER A 279 5.83 28.74 -17.01
C SER A 279 5.51 27.47 -17.78
N ALA A 280 6.30 26.43 -17.56
CA ALA A 280 6.01 25.07 -18.02
C ALA A 280 4.83 24.45 -17.24
N GLN A 281 4.60 24.91 -16.01
CA GLN A 281 3.48 24.54 -15.17
C GLN A 281 2.28 25.43 -15.49
N LYS A 282 1.30 24.86 -16.16
CA LYS A 282 0.02 25.52 -16.51
C LYS A 282 -1.13 24.89 -15.73
N TRP A 283 -0.89 24.62 -14.46
CA TRP A 283 -1.82 23.86 -13.63
C TRP A 283 -2.99 24.72 -13.18
N SER A 284 -4.17 24.40 -13.66
CA SER A 284 -5.42 24.93 -13.09
C SER A 284 -5.80 24.11 -11.84
N ALA A 285 -6.26 24.78 -10.79
CA ALA A 285 -6.67 24.14 -9.55
C ALA A 285 -8.19 24.29 -9.36
N HIS A 286 -8.93 23.18 -9.40
CA HIS A 286 -10.40 23.16 -9.32
C HIS A 286 -10.94 21.81 -8.86
N GLY A 287 -12.24 21.75 -8.51
CA GLY A 287 -12.88 20.54 -7.95
C GLY A 287 -12.97 19.34 -8.89
N ALA A 288 -12.79 19.55 -10.21
CA ALA A 288 -12.76 18.46 -11.20
C ALA A 288 -11.33 18.07 -11.62
N GLY A 289 -10.30 18.62 -10.97
CA GLY A 289 -8.90 18.26 -11.23
C GLY A 289 -8.62 16.79 -10.93
N GLN A 290 -7.74 16.18 -11.72
CA GLN A 290 -7.43 14.74 -11.63
C GLN A 290 -6.03 14.46 -11.06
N HIS A 291 -5.33 15.47 -10.55
CA HIS A 291 -4.06 15.30 -9.85
C HIS A 291 -4.14 15.80 -8.41
N ILE A 292 -3.68 14.98 -7.47
CA ILE A 292 -3.62 15.33 -6.05
C ILE A 292 -2.14 15.44 -5.66
N GLU A 293 -1.68 16.67 -5.45
CA GLU A 293 -0.34 16.96 -4.99
C GLU A 293 -0.29 16.92 -3.45
N LEU A 294 0.61 16.13 -2.89
CA LEU A 294 0.67 15.87 -1.45
C LEU A 294 1.79 16.62 -0.71
N GLY A 295 2.75 17.19 -1.44
CA GLY A 295 4.01 17.59 -0.85
C GLY A 295 4.86 16.37 -0.42
N ILE A 296 5.98 16.59 0.29
CA ILE A 296 6.94 15.55 0.65
C ILE A 296 6.37 14.67 1.78
N ALA A 297 5.59 13.65 1.40
CA ALA A 297 4.86 12.79 2.33
C ALA A 297 4.61 11.39 1.74
N GLU A 298 5.66 10.57 1.65
CA GLU A 298 5.59 9.26 0.96
C GLU A 298 4.63 8.28 1.65
N SER A 299 4.53 8.27 2.98
CA SER A 299 3.53 7.43 3.66
C SER A 299 2.10 7.83 3.30
N ASN A 300 1.80 9.14 3.25
CA ASN A 300 0.49 9.64 2.85
C ASN A 300 0.19 9.35 1.38
N PHE A 301 1.22 9.35 0.53
CA PHE A 301 1.12 8.97 -0.86
C PHE A 301 0.58 7.54 -1.02
N PHE A 302 1.14 6.56 -0.30
CA PHE A 302 0.65 5.18 -0.35
C PHE A 302 -0.74 5.02 0.27
N LEU A 303 -1.04 5.75 1.37
CA LEU A 303 -2.38 5.76 1.95
C LEU A 303 -3.43 6.32 0.98
N LEU A 304 -3.10 7.39 0.25
CA LEU A 304 -3.98 7.95 -0.77
C LEU A 304 -4.18 6.99 -1.95
N LEU A 305 -3.10 6.37 -2.46
CA LEU A 305 -3.20 5.37 -3.51
C LEU A 305 -4.09 4.20 -3.09
N ALA A 306 -3.94 3.73 -1.85
CA ALA A 306 -4.78 2.67 -1.30
C ALA A 306 -6.25 3.09 -1.25
N ALA A 307 -6.55 4.29 -0.77
CA ALA A 307 -7.91 4.82 -0.70
C ALA A 307 -8.56 4.97 -2.09
N LEU A 308 -7.82 5.54 -3.05
CA LEU A 308 -8.29 5.70 -4.44
C LEU A 308 -8.51 4.35 -5.12
N GLY A 309 -7.62 3.39 -4.91
CA GLY A 309 -7.72 2.03 -5.48
C GLY A 309 -8.89 1.22 -4.92
N LEU A 310 -9.39 1.58 -3.72
CA LEU A 310 -10.56 0.98 -3.09
C LEU A 310 -11.87 1.72 -3.43
N SER A 311 -11.84 2.71 -4.32
CA SER A 311 -13.03 3.49 -4.69
C SER A 311 -14.17 2.64 -5.26
N ALA A 312 -13.85 1.59 -6.02
CA ALA A 312 -14.84 0.68 -6.58
C ALA A 312 -15.69 -0.02 -5.50
N PRO A 313 -15.13 -0.77 -4.54
CA PRO A 313 -15.92 -1.44 -3.52
C PRO A 313 -16.58 -0.48 -2.53
N HIS A 314 -16.01 0.71 -2.27
CA HIS A 314 -16.56 1.64 -1.28
C HIS A 314 -17.60 2.59 -1.83
N PHE A 315 -17.44 3.06 -3.07
CA PHE A 315 -18.28 4.11 -3.65
C PHE A 315 -19.03 3.68 -4.91
N GLY A 316 -18.83 2.45 -5.39
CA GLY A 316 -19.45 1.97 -6.64
C GLY A 316 -18.92 2.68 -7.88
N THR A 317 -17.79 3.38 -7.77
CA THR A 317 -17.15 4.10 -8.89
C THR A 317 -15.70 3.66 -8.99
N ARG A 318 -15.31 3.11 -10.14
CA ARG A 318 -13.94 2.69 -10.38
C ARG A 318 -13.06 3.87 -10.74
N LEU A 319 -12.01 4.11 -9.97
CA LEU A 319 -10.89 4.96 -10.35
C LEU A 319 -9.71 4.08 -10.77
N LEU A 320 -8.82 4.64 -11.56
CA LEU A 320 -7.55 4.05 -11.99
C LEU A 320 -6.40 4.94 -11.49
N PRO A 321 -6.02 4.79 -10.21
CA PRO A 321 -5.01 5.64 -9.61
C PRO A 321 -3.63 5.36 -10.19
N VAL A 322 -2.87 6.44 -10.47
CA VAL A 322 -1.47 6.39 -10.91
C VAL A 322 -0.65 7.26 -9.97
N GLY A 323 0.25 6.65 -9.23
CA GLY A 323 1.14 7.38 -8.33
C GLY A 323 2.59 7.31 -8.78
N THR A 324 3.29 8.45 -8.77
CA THR A 324 4.72 8.49 -9.05
C THR A 324 5.51 8.91 -7.82
N VAL A 325 6.61 8.25 -7.57
CA VAL A 325 7.53 8.53 -6.46
C VAL A 325 8.95 8.21 -6.90
N TYR A 326 9.95 8.88 -6.35
CA TYR A 326 11.32 8.46 -6.56
C TYR A 326 11.52 7.04 -6.05
N ASP A 327 12.06 6.19 -6.90
CA ASP A 327 12.13 4.75 -6.68
C ASP A 327 12.71 4.36 -5.30
N PRO A 328 13.84 4.94 -4.81
CA PRO A 328 14.36 4.62 -3.48
C PRO A 328 13.42 5.02 -2.34
N PHE A 329 12.51 5.97 -2.56
CA PHE A 329 11.60 6.47 -1.52
C PHE A 329 10.36 5.61 -1.31
N ILE A 330 10.16 4.58 -2.15
CA ILE A 330 9.18 3.51 -1.88
C ILE A 330 9.43 2.91 -0.48
N ALA A 331 10.69 2.77 -0.09
CA ALA A 331 11.07 2.25 1.23
C ALA A 331 10.51 3.05 2.41
N ARG A 332 10.24 4.37 2.24
CA ARG A 332 9.68 5.23 3.30
C ARG A 332 8.21 4.97 3.61
N GLY A 333 7.49 4.33 2.68
CA GLY A 333 6.06 4.05 2.83
C GLY A 333 5.69 2.58 2.74
N LEU A 334 6.64 1.64 2.98
CA LEU A 334 6.42 0.20 2.84
C LEU A 334 5.27 -0.34 3.69
N ASP A 335 5.08 0.18 4.90
CA ASP A 335 3.97 -0.22 5.76
C ASP A 335 2.62 0.10 5.10
N ALA A 336 2.44 1.33 4.64
CA ALA A 336 1.22 1.76 3.95
C ALA A 336 1.01 1.04 2.61
N LEU A 337 2.08 0.76 1.85
CA LEU A 337 2.03 -0.05 0.63
C LEU A 337 1.56 -1.47 0.93
N ASN A 338 2.13 -2.11 1.96
CA ASN A 338 1.74 -3.46 2.38
C ASN A 338 0.26 -3.54 2.75
N TYR A 339 -0.24 -2.58 3.54
CA TYR A 339 -1.66 -2.53 3.89
C TYR A 339 -2.56 -2.24 2.68
N GLY A 340 -2.14 -1.38 1.77
CA GLY A 340 -2.87 -1.16 0.50
C GLY A 340 -3.02 -2.45 -0.30
N CYS A 341 -1.94 -3.21 -0.46
CA CYS A 341 -1.95 -4.50 -1.13
C CYS A 341 -2.77 -5.55 -0.37
N TYR A 342 -2.67 -5.59 0.97
CA TYR A 342 -3.45 -6.50 1.83
C TYR A 342 -4.97 -6.27 1.72
N GLN A 343 -5.39 -5.03 1.52
CA GLN A 343 -6.78 -4.66 1.32
C GLN A 343 -7.26 -4.86 -0.13
N ASP A 344 -6.43 -5.42 -1.00
CA ASP A 344 -6.71 -5.60 -2.43
C ASP A 344 -6.96 -4.27 -3.17
N SER A 345 -6.27 -3.21 -2.75
CA SER A 345 -6.32 -1.94 -3.45
C SER A 345 -5.64 -2.02 -4.82
N ARG A 346 -6.22 -1.39 -5.83
CA ARG A 346 -5.80 -1.49 -7.23
C ARG A 346 -5.29 -0.14 -7.74
N PHE A 347 -3.98 -0.04 -7.95
CA PHE A 347 -3.30 1.18 -8.40
C PHE A 347 -2.06 0.86 -9.24
N LEU A 348 -1.66 1.81 -10.06
CA LEU A 348 -0.38 1.80 -10.77
C LEU A 348 0.62 2.66 -9.99
N LEU A 349 1.61 2.02 -9.38
CA LEU A 349 2.77 2.65 -8.76
C LEU A 349 3.89 2.78 -9.79
N VAL A 350 4.48 3.96 -9.89
CA VAL A 350 5.63 4.22 -10.77
C VAL A 350 6.79 4.72 -9.93
N GLY A 351 7.80 3.89 -9.74
CA GLY A 351 9.07 4.25 -9.11
C GLY A 351 10.03 4.81 -10.16
N THR A 352 10.32 6.11 -10.09
CA THR A 352 11.15 6.79 -11.08
C THR A 352 11.64 8.14 -10.56
N PRO A 353 12.90 8.52 -10.83
CA PRO A 353 13.98 7.72 -11.46
C PRO A 353 14.44 6.54 -10.60
N SER A 354 14.96 5.49 -11.24
CA SER A 354 15.43 4.27 -10.58
C SER A 354 16.91 3.99 -10.83
N GLY A 355 17.52 3.20 -9.95
CA GLY A 355 18.88 2.67 -10.08
C GLY A 355 19.99 3.71 -9.98
N ILE A 356 21.22 3.29 -10.24
CA ILE A 356 22.38 4.18 -10.36
C ILE A 356 22.41 4.94 -11.69
N SER A 357 21.48 4.62 -12.61
CA SER A 357 21.27 5.39 -13.83
C SER A 357 20.87 6.85 -13.59
N LEU A 358 20.43 7.19 -12.37
CA LEU A 358 20.30 8.57 -11.88
C LEU A 358 21.67 9.09 -11.37
N ALA A 359 22.65 9.11 -12.25
CA ALA A 359 24.07 9.23 -11.94
C ALA A 359 24.47 10.51 -11.20
N ALA A 360 23.86 11.66 -11.58
CA ALA A 360 24.27 12.98 -11.07
C ALA A 360 23.83 13.24 -9.63
N GLU A 361 22.73 12.63 -9.16
CA GLU A 361 22.13 12.95 -7.85
C GLU A 361 22.73 12.16 -6.67
N GLY A 362 23.38 11.03 -6.94
CA GLY A 362 24.09 10.25 -5.94
C GLY A 362 23.24 9.29 -5.11
N GLY A 363 23.90 8.62 -4.17
CA GLY A 363 23.39 7.43 -3.50
C GLY A 363 22.08 7.55 -2.75
N ALA A 364 21.74 8.73 -2.22
CA ALA A 364 20.46 8.94 -1.51
C ALA A 364 19.24 8.87 -2.42
N HIS A 365 19.42 9.06 -3.73
CA HIS A 365 18.37 9.02 -4.75
C HIS A 365 18.48 7.81 -5.68
N GLN A 366 19.45 6.95 -5.45
CA GLN A 366 19.71 5.74 -6.25
C GLN A 366 19.17 4.50 -5.54
N SER A 367 18.33 3.73 -6.21
CA SER A 367 17.70 2.52 -5.65
C SER A 367 18.47 1.26 -6.00
N ILE A 368 18.56 0.33 -5.06
CA ILE A 368 19.24 -0.95 -5.21
C ILE A 368 18.26 -2.11 -5.02
N ASN A 369 17.47 -2.06 -3.95
CA ASN A 369 16.66 -3.18 -3.47
C ASN A 369 15.18 -3.12 -3.90
N THR A 370 14.76 -2.09 -4.61
CA THR A 370 13.36 -1.95 -5.05
C THR A 370 12.86 -3.05 -5.98
N PRO A 371 13.69 -3.69 -6.85
CA PRO A 371 13.27 -4.90 -7.55
C PRO A 371 12.87 -6.04 -6.61
N LEU A 372 13.58 -6.19 -5.46
CA LEU A 372 13.26 -7.22 -4.46
C LEU A 372 11.98 -6.90 -3.69
N ILE A 373 11.68 -5.60 -3.46
CA ILE A 373 10.39 -5.17 -2.91
C ILE A 373 9.27 -5.61 -3.85
N GLY A 374 9.40 -5.34 -5.15
CA GLY A 374 8.45 -5.80 -6.15
C GLY A 374 8.22 -7.31 -6.13
N MET A 375 9.30 -8.09 -6.07
CA MET A 375 9.25 -9.56 -6.02
C MET A 375 8.66 -10.12 -4.72
N GLY A 376 8.88 -9.42 -3.60
CA GLY A 376 8.51 -9.91 -2.27
C GLY A 376 7.15 -9.45 -1.77
N GLN A 377 6.47 -8.49 -2.44
CA GLN A 377 5.22 -7.89 -1.96
C GLN A 377 4.00 -8.63 -2.51
N PRO A 378 3.24 -9.38 -1.69
CA PRO A 378 1.97 -9.96 -2.12
C PRO A 378 0.97 -8.87 -2.53
N GLY A 379 0.16 -9.15 -3.56
CA GLY A 379 -0.82 -8.18 -4.07
C GLY A 379 -0.24 -7.05 -4.92
N LEU A 380 1.06 -7.12 -5.23
CA LEU A 380 1.75 -6.23 -6.16
C LEU A 380 2.36 -7.06 -7.29
N THR A 381 2.23 -6.59 -8.52
CA THR A 381 2.91 -7.18 -9.69
C THR A 381 3.88 -6.16 -10.26
N SER A 382 5.17 -6.50 -10.33
CA SER A 382 6.21 -5.54 -10.70
C SER A 382 6.78 -5.79 -12.09
N TYR A 383 7.08 -4.69 -12.80
CA TYR A 383 7.73 -4.70 -14.10
C TYR A 383 8.85 -3.66 -14.18
N GLU A 384 9.87 -3.96 -14.93
CA GLU A 384 10.98 -3.07 -15.26
C GLU A 384 11.25 -3.11 -16.77
N PRO A 385 10.55 -2.28 -17.58
CA PRO A 385 10.76 -2.23 -19.02
C PRO A 385 12.10 -1.57 -19.39
N ALA A 386 12.67 -2.00 -20.51
CA ALA A 386 13.85 -1.41 -21.12
C ALA A 386 13.51 -0.38 -22.22
N PHE A 387 12.41 -0.59 -22.96
CA PHE A 387 12.06 0.16 -24.16
C PHE A 387 10.71 0.89 -24.04
N ALA A 388 10.52 1.92 -24.86
CA ALA A 388 9.30 2.71 -24.87
C ALA A 388 8.05 1.92 -25.33
N ASP A 389 8.23 0.95 -26.25
CA ASP A 389 7.17 0.07 -26.69
C ASP A 389 6.72 -0.91 -25.59
N GLU A 390 7.67 -1.39 -24.78
CA GLU A 390 7.34 -2.18 -23.58
C GLU A 390 6.54 -1.36 -22.57
N VAL A 391 6.91 -0.09 -22.34
CA VAL A 391 6.13 0.80 -21.45
C VAL A 391 4.70 0.91 -21.95
N ALA A 392 4.47 1.07 -23.26
CA ALA A 392 3.13 1.17 -23.82
C ALA A 392 2.32 -0.12 -23.61
N VAL A 393 2.92 -1.27 -23.87
CA VAL A 393 2.29 -2.59 -23.68
C VAL A 393 1.99 -2.85 -22.21
N LEU A 394 2.95 -2.59 -21.30
CA LEU A 394 2.81 -2.86 -19.88
C LEU A 394 1.85 -1.88 -19.19
N MET A 395 1.83 -0.60 -19.57
CA MET A 395 0.82 0.34 -19.07
C MET A 395 -0.59 -0.03 -19.49
N ARG A 396 -0.77 -0.40 -20.77
CA ARG A 396 -2.07 -0.88 -21.26
C ARG A 396 -2.50 -2.12 -20.49
N HIS A 397 -1.59 -3.09 -20.32
CA HIS A 397 -1.84 -4.29 -19.52
C HIS A 397 -2.18 -3.95 -18.06
N ALA A 398 -1.46 -3.02 -17.43
CA ALA A 398 -1.71 -2.61 -16.05
C ALA A 398 -3.11 -2.07 -15.86
N PHE A 399 -3.60 -1.17 -16.73
CA PHE A 399 -4.96 -0.64 -16.65
C PHE A 399 -6.04 -1.71 -16.86
N ASP A 400 -5.80 -2.71 -17.71
CA ASP A 400 -6.69 -3.86 -17.87
C ASP A 400 -6.62 -4.78 -16.65
N PHE A 401 -5.41 -5.17 -16.23
CA PHE A 401 -5.16 -6.12 -15.16
C PHE A 401 -5.68 -5.66 -13.79
N MET A 402 -5.51 -4.38 -13.44
CA MET A 402 -6.04 -3.83 -12.19
C MET A 402 -7.56 -3.95 -12.06
N GLN A 403 -8.29 -4.15 -13.16
CA GLN A 403 -9.73 -4.25 -13.17
C GLN A 403 -10.26 -5.68 -13.14
N ARG A 404 -9.39 -6.66 -13.32
CA ARG A 404 -9.75 -8.08 -13.39
C ARG A 404 -9.93 -8.68 -11.99
N PRO A 405 -10.76 -9.72 -11.85
CA PRO A 405 -10.91 -10.42 -10.56
C PRO A 405 -9.59 -11.00 -10.03
N ASP A 406 -8.74 -11.49 -10.93
CA ASP A 406 -7.41 -12.05 -10.64
C ASP A 406 -6.28 -11.00 -10.66
N GLY A 407 -6.63 -9.71 -10.81
CA GLY A 407 -5.67 -8.62 -10.89
C GLY A 407 -5.05 -8.25 -9.54
N SER A 408 -4.10 -7.31 -9.57
CA SER A 408 -3.45 -6.74 -8.40
C SER A 408 -3.08 -5.28 -8.65
N ALA A 409 -2.51 -4.58 -7.65
CA ALA A 409 -1.74 -3.38 -7.90
C ALA A 409 -0.54 -3.70 -8.80
N VAL A 410 -0.10 -2.72 -9.59
CA VAL A 410 1.04 -2.86 -10.51
C VAL A 410 2.11 -1.84 -10.16
N TYR A 411 3.36 -2.27 -10.16
CA TYR A 411 4.52 -1.41 -9.98
C TYR A 411 5.37 -1.40 -11.24
N LEU A 412 5.61 -0.21 -11.82
CA LEU A 412 6.55 0.02 -12.90
C LEU A 412 7.80 0.71 -12.36
N ARG A 413 8.94 0.07 -12.49
CA ARG A 413 10.25 0.64 -12.19
C ARG A 413 10.83 1.24 -13.46
N LEU A 414 10.98 2.59 -13.51
CA LEU A 414 11.36 3.32 -14.72
C LEU A 414 12.61 4.15 -14.50
N SER A 415 13.35 4.40 -15.60
CA SER A 415 14.58 5.18 -15.60
C SER A 415 14.47 6.43 -16.48
N THR A 416 15.25 7.45 -16.12
CA THR A 416 15.47 8.66 -16.94
C THR A 416 16.52 8.45 -18.02
N ARG A 417 17.27 7.34 -17.98
CA ARG A 417 18.31 7.04 -18.97
C ARG A 417 17.70 6.80 -20.35
N PRO A 418 18.10 7.56 -21.40
CA PRO A 418 17.74 7.24 -22.77
C PRO A 418 18.39 5.92 -23.20
N VAL A 419 17.61 5.09 -23.89
CA VAL A 419 18.05 3.80 -24.46
C VAL A 419 17.73 3.81 -25.96
N PRO A 420 18.66 3.37 -26.83
CA PRO A 420 18.39 3.17 -28.24
C PRO A 420 17.21 2.20 -28.43
N GLN A 421 16.23 2.60 -29.23
CA GLN A 421 15.03 1.80 -29.45
C GLN A 421 15.27 0.73 -30.52
N VAL A 422 14.68 -0.44 -30.32
CA VAL A 422 14.81 -1.55 -31.25
C VAL A 422 13.65 -1.62 -32.24
N THR A 423 13.92 -2.07 -33.47
CA THR A 423 12.86 -2.36 -34.42
C THR A 423 12.27 -3.74 -34.12
N ARG A 424 10.96 -3.82 -34.04
CA ARG A 424 10.22 -5.08 -33.85
C ARG A 424 9.79 -5.65 -35.20
N GLU A 425 9.99 -6.94 -35.37
CA GLU A 425 9.54 -7.64 -36.59
C GLU A 425 8.05 -7.95 -36.55
N ASP A 426 7.55 -8.29 -35.36
CA ASP A 426 6.15 -8.61 -35.08
C ASP A 426 5.73 -8.20 -33.66
N ALA A 427 4.53 -8.61 -33.24
CA ALA A 427 4.01 -8.36 -31.90
C ALA A 427 4.06 -9.61 -30.98
N ALA A 428 4.70 -10.70 -31.38
CA ALA A 428 4.72 -11.96 -30.61
C ALA A 428 5.42 -11.81 -29.26
N TRP A 429 6.35 -10.86 -29.15
CA TRP A 429 7.04 -10.53 -27.89
C TRP A 429 6.14 -9.93 -26.82
N GLU A 430 5.04 -9.24 -27.20
CA GLU A 430 4.18 -8.49 -26.25
C GLU A 430 3.59 -9.40 -25.16
N ALA A 431 3.04 -10.55 -25.56
CA ALA A 431 2.47 -11.52 -24.62
C ALA A 431 3.52 -12.09 -23.65
N ASN A 432 4.73 -12.32 -24.13
CA ASN A 432 5.84 -12.82 -23.32
C ASN A 432 6.39 -11.73 -22.39
N ALA A 433 6.46 -10.47 -22.85
CA ALA A 433 6.84 -9.33 -22.01
C ALA A 433 5.85 -9.15 -20.84
N ILE A 434 4.55 -9.30 -21.07
CA ILE A 434 3.53 -9.28 -20.01
C ILE A 434 3.73 -10.44 -19.01
N ARG A 435 4.19 -11.60 -19.48
CA ARG A 435 4.49 -12.77 -18.63
C ARG A 435 5.86 -12.70 -17.94
N GLY A 436 6.65 -11.68 -18.19
CA GLY A 436 7.87 -11.38 -17.45
C GLY A 436 9.18 -11.49 -18.23
N GLY A 437 9.18 -11.87 -19.50
CA GLY A 437 10.41 -11.86 -20.30
C GLY A 437 10.29 -12.53 -21.67
N TYR A 438 11.17 -12.16 -22.57
CA TYR A 438 11.22 -12.67 -23.94
C TYR A 438 12.65 -12.61 -24.49
N TRP A 439 12.96 -13.47 -25.46
CA TRP A 439 14.24 -13.42 -26.15
C TRP A 439 14.30 -12.22 -27.10
N LEU A 440 15.15 -11.24 -26.78
CA LEU A 440 15.48 -10.13 -27.70
C LEU A 440 16.39 -10.62 -28.85
N ARG A 441 17.25 -11.58 -28.55
CA ARG A 441 18.03 -12.35 -29.51
C ARG A 441 17.86 -13.83 -29.18
N GLN A 442 17.26 -14.57 -30.09
CA GLN A 442 16.98 -16.00 -29.89
C GLN A 442 18.28 -16.79 -29.79
N PRO A 443 18.47 -17.66 -28.80
CA PRO A 443 19.61 -18.58 -28.77
C PRO A 443 19.44 -19.68 -29.82
N GLN A 444 20.54 -20.26 -30.27
CA GLN A 444 20.49 -21.55 -30.97
C GLN A 444 20.06 -22.66 -29.97
N VAL A 445 19.40 -23.69 -30.50
CA VAL A 445 19.05 -24.86 -29.68
C VAL A 445 20.33 -25.54 -29.20
N GLY A 446 20.48 -25.72 -27.89
CA GLY A 446 21.69 -26.26 -27.28
C GLY A 446 22.76 -25.21 -26.98
N ALA A 447 22.45 -23.92 -27.06
CA ALA A 447 23.38 -22.84 -26.67
C ALA A 447 23.94 -23.03 -25.25
N GLU A 448 25.26 -22.85 -25.11
CA GLU A 448 25.97 -23.07 -23.85
C GLU A 448 25.98 -21.85 -22.92
N ALA A 449 25.56 -20.69 -23.44
CA ALA A 449 25.48 -19.46 -22.66
C ALA A 449 24.32 -18.56 -23.09
N ALA A 450 23.85 -17.70 -22.17
CA ALA A 450 22.94 -16.61 -22.45
C ALA A 450 23.21 -15.40 -21.55
N ILE A 451 23.02 -14.20 -22.11
CA ILE A 451 22.93 -12.96 -21.33
C ILE A 451 21.46 -12.76 -20.96
N VAL A 452 21.20 -12.49 -19.70
CA VAL A 452 19.87 -12.20 -19.16
C VAL A 452 19.89 -10.81 -18.52
N CYS A 453 19.16 -9.87 -19.05
CA CYS A 453 19.16 -8.49 -18.57
C CYS A 453 17.77 -8.03 -18.19
N CYS A 454 17.71 -6.99 -17.34
CA CYS A 454 16.46 -6.35 -16.92
C CYS A 454 16.67 -4.81 -16.90
N GLY A 455 15.72 -4.09 -17.49
CA GLY A 455 15.75 -2.62 -17.49
C GLY A 455 16.82 -2.00 -18.38
N THR A 456 17.30 -0.82 -18.00
CA THR A 456 18.10 0.07 -18.86
C THR A 456 19.54 -0.38 -19.14
N VAL A 457 20.02 -1.42 -18.47
CA VAL A 457 21.32 -2.06 -18.79
C VAL A 457 21.29 -2.85 -20.11
N ILE A 458 20.15 -2.87 -20.79
CA ILE A 458 19.96 -3.51 -22.09
C ILE A 458 20.93 -2.99 -23.14
N SER A 459 21.37 -1.73 -23.06
CA SER A 459 22.36 -1.15 -24.00
C SER A 459 23.71 -1.85 -23.89
N GLU A 460 24.19 -2.05 -22.67
CA GLU A 460 25.45 -2.76 -22.38
C GLU A 460 25.32 -4.24 -22.71
N ALA A 461 24.18 -4.85 -22.41
CA ALA A 461 23.91 -6.25 -22.72
C ALA A 461 23.85 -6.51 -24.24
N LEU A 462 23.26 -5.58 -25.00
CA LEU A 462 23.27 -5.67 -26.49
C LEU A 462 24.69 -5.52 -27.06
N ALA A 463 25.48 -4.56 -26.57
CA ALA A 463 26.84 -4.36 -26.99
C ALA A 463 27.72 -5.61 -26.69
N ALA A 464 27.58 -6.16 -25.49
CA ALA A 464 28.29 -7.39 -25.12
C ALA A 464 27.85 -8.59 -25.99
N TRP A 465 26.56 -8.70 -26.30
CA TRP A 465 26.05 -9.74 -27.18
C TRP A 465 26.62 -9.61 -28.59
N GLU A 466 26.72 -8.40 -29.16
CA GLU A 466 27.29 -8.15 -30.48
C GLU A 466 28.77 -8.54 -30.55
N GLU A 467 29.55 -8.32 -29.50
CA GLU A 467 30.96 -8.73 -29.43
C GLU A 467 31.09 -10.25 -29.25
N LEU A 468 30.36 -10.85 -28.34
CA LEU A 468 30.47 -12.25 -27.96
C LEU A 468 29.91 -13.23 -29.03
N ARG A 469 28.98 -12.80 -29.87
CA ARG A 469 28.35 -13.69 -30.87
C ARG A 469 29.30 -14.26 -31.93
N GLU A 470 30.44 -13.61 -32.12
CA GLU A 470 31.48 -14.12 -33.04
C GLU A 470 32.16 -15.35 -32.43
N ASP A 471 32.44 -15.34 -31.14
CA ASP A 471 33.06 -16.43 -30.41
C ASP A 471 32.05 -17.47 -29.90
N LEU A 472 30.81 -17.03 -29.65
CA LEU A 472 29.69 -17.83 -29.14
C LEU A 472 28.46 -17.73 -30.08
N PRO A 473 28.49 -18.34 -31.26
CA PRO A 473 27.50 -18.14 -32.31
C PRO A 473 26.06 -18.57 -31.91
N GLY A 474 25.93 -19.33 -30.84
CA GLY A 474 24.63 -19.73 -30.29
C GLY A 474 24.08 -18.82 -29.20
N LEU A 475 24.83 -17.80 -28.77
CA LEU A 475 24.50 -16.94 -27.62
C LEU A 475 23.14 -16.25 -27.77
N GLY A 476 22.29 -16.39 -26.77
CA GLY A 476 21.01 -15.67 -26.66
C GLY A 476 21.09 -14.43 -25.77
N LEU A 477 20.18 -13.46 -26.03
CA LEU A 477 19.95 -12.32 -25.14
C LEU A 477 18.48 -12.32 -24.70
N LEU A 478 18.25 -12.62 -23.41
CA LEU A 478 16.93 -12.63 -22.78
C LEU A 478 16.69 -11.28 -22.10
N ASN A 479 15.62 -10.60 -22.49
CA ASN A 479 15.15 -9.40 -21.82
C ASN A 479 14.04 -9.79 -20.81
N VAL A 480 14.30 -9.57 -19.54
CA VAL A 480 13.37 -9.82 -18.44
C VAL A 480 12.65 -8.51 -18.11
N THR A 481 11.34 -8.50 -18.25
CA THR A 481 10.49 -7.35 -17.95
C THR A 481 9.87 -7.44 -16.56
N SER A 482 9.83 -8.64 -15.96
CA SER A 482 9.30 -8.89 -14.61
C SER A 482 10.00 -10.07 -13.94
N PRO A 483 11.06 -9.82 -13.17
CA PRO A 483 11.65 -10.85 -12.30
C PRO A 483 10.63 -11.45 -11.34
N ASP A 484 9.68 -10.65 -10.87
CA ASP A 484 8.60 -11.04 -9.97
C ASP A 484 7.71 -12.14 -10.56
N LEU A 485 7.12 -11.92 -11.73
CA LEU A 485 6.23 -12.90 -12.36
C LEU A 485 6.94 -14.21 -12.66
N LEU A 486 8.15 -14.14 -13.20
CA LEU A 486 8.95 -15.33 -13.49
C LEU A 486 9.25 -16.14 -12.22
N HIS A 487 9.66 -15.46 -11.14
CA HIS A 487 9.94 -16.08 -9.86
C HIS A 487 8.70 -16.65 -9.20
N ARG A 488 7.60 -15.90 -9.21
CA ARG A 488 6.32 -16.29 -8.61
C ARG A 488 5.78 -17.56 -9.27
N GLU A 489 5.73 -17.60 -10.61
CA GLU A 489 5.25 -18.77 -11.35
C GLU A 489 6.13 -20.02 -11.10
N TRP A 490 7.45 -19.83 -11.06
CA TRP A 490 8.41 -20.89 -10.74
C TRP A 490 8.22 -21.41 -9.31
N SER A 491 8.08 -20.54 -8.33
CA SER A 491 7.89 -20.90 -6.93
C SER A 491 6.54 -21.61 -6.69
N GLN A 492 5.47 -21.13 -7.31
CA GLN A 492 4.14 -21.74 -7.23
C GLN A 492 4.13 -23.14 -7.84
N ARG A 493 4.85 -23.35 -8.92
CA ARG A 493 5.01 -24.67 -9.52
C ARG A 493 5.68 -25.66 -8.57
N HIS A 494 6.69 -25.24 -7.83
CA HIS A 494 7.31 -26.11 -6.82
C HIS A 494 6.32 -26.47 -5.69
N ALA A 495 5.54 -25.50 -5.23
CA ALA A 495 4.50 -25.76 -4.22
C ALA A 495 3.40 -26.73 -4.72
N ALA A 496 2.99 -26.64 -5.99
CA ALA A 496 1.99 -27.52 -6.58
C ALA A 496 2.43 -29.00 -6.62
N ARG A 497 3.72 -29.28 -6.75
CA ARG A 497 4.26 -30.66 -6.69
C ARG A 497 3.98 -31.34 -5.35
N TRP A 498 4.00 -30.60 -4.27
CA TRP A 498 3.76 -31.12 -2.92
C TRP A 498 2.27 -31.41 -2.67
N GLY A 499 1.39 -30.73 -3.43
CA GLY A 499 -0.06 -30.98 -3.44
C GLY A 499 -0.52 -32.15 -4.33
N GLY A 500 0.42 -32.89 -4.99
CA GLY A 500 0.09 -34.03 -5.86
C GLY A 500 -0.40 -33.67 -7.27
N GLY A 501 -0.34 -32.39 -7.68
CA GLY A 501 -0.69 -31.95 -9.02
C GLY A 501 0.42 -32.27 -10.06
N ALA A 502 0.03 -32.50 -11.31
CA ALA A 502 1.00 -32.60 -12.42
C ALA A 502 1.57 -31.20 -12.70
N PRO A 503 2.90 -31.01 -12.59
CA PRO A 503 3.49 -29.68 -12.79
C PRO A 503 3.44 -29.29 -14.28
N GLN A 504 2.80 -28.16 -14.58
CA GLN A 504 2.90 -27.51 -15.90
C GLN A 504 4.22 -26.74 -15.99
N PRO A 505 4.86 -26.66 -17.17
CA PRO A 505 6.05 -25.82 -17.35
C PRO A 505 5.73 -24.35 -17.05
N CYS A 506 6.55 -23.70 -16.20
CA CYS A 506 6.44 -22.27 -15.98
C CYS A 506 7.13 -21.47 -17.10
N HIS A 507 6.83 -20.16 -17.19
CA HIS A 507 7.37 -19.33 -18.26
C HIS A 507 8.91 -19.27 -18.23
N ALA A 508 9.52 -19.16 -17.05
CA ALA A 508 10.98 -19.20 -16.89
C ALA A 508 11.61 -20.49 -17.45
N GLU A 509 10.99 -21.65 -17.20
CA GLU A 509 11.47 -22.92 -17.77
C GLU A 509 11.32 -22.95 -19.30
N SER A 510 10.22 -22.41 -19.82
CA SER A 510 9.97 -22.33 -21.26
C SER A 510 10.98 -21.42 -21.96
N LEU A 511 11.31 -20.28 -21.33
CA LEU A 511 12.33 -19.36 -21.82
C LEU A 511 13.73 -20.02 -21.86
N LEU A 512 14.10 -20.74 -20.80
CA LEU A 512 15.43 -21.37 -20.71
C LEU A 512 15.52 -22.72 -21.43
N ALA A 513 14.42 -23.27 -21.96
CA ALA A 513 14.39 -24.58 -22.62
C ALA A 513 15.30 -24.71 -23.82
N PRO A 514 15.53 -23.68 -24.68
CA PRO A 514 16.45 -23.78 -25.81
C PRO A 514 17.91 -23.96 -25.41
N LEU A 515 18.30 -23.59 -24.19
CA LEU A 515 19.68 -23.67 -23.73
C LEU A 515 20.09 -25.11 -23.36
N ALA A 516 21.39 -25.40 -23.46
CA ALA A 516 21.95 -26.66 -22.99
C ALA A 516 21.68 -26.88 -21.48
N PRO A 517 21.63 -28.16 -21.02
CA PRO A 517 21.38 -28.45 -19.60
C PRO A 517 22.37 -27.81 -18.63
N HIS A 518 23.60 -27.57 -19.06
CA HIS A 518 24.66 -26.97 -18.24
C HIS A 518 25.08 -25.58 -18.71
N ALA A 519 24.21 -24.90 -19.45
CA ALA A 519 24.48 -23.56 -19.93
C ALA A 519 24.79 -22.58 -18.78
N GLY A 520 25.62 -21.59 -19.06
CA GLY A 520 25.91 -20.49 -18.16
C GLY A 520 24.98 -19.29 -18.44
N LEU A 521 24.55 -18.62 -17.37
CA LEU A 521 23.77 -17.40 -17.46
C LEU A 521 24.60 -16.23 -16.91
N VAL A 522 24.83 -15.20 -17.70
CA VAL A 522 25.26 -13.89 -17.20
C VAL A 522 23.99 -13.09 -16.91
N THR A 523 23.70 -12.79 -15.67
CA THR A 523 22.54 -11.96 -15.33
C THR A 523 22.98 -10.55 -14.97
N VAL A 524 22.31 -9.52 -15.49
CA VAL A 524 22.68 -8.11 -15.27
C VAL A 524 21.45 -7.21 -15.13
N LEU A 525 21.47 -6.34 -14.12
CA LEU A 525 20.44 -5.31 -13.91
C LEU A 525 20.99 -4.13 -13.11
N ASP A 526 20.38 -2.97 -13.26
CA ASP A 526 20.65 -1.80 -12.42
C ASP A 526 19.86 -1.90 -11.11
N GLY A 527 20.28 -2.79 -10.24
CA GLY A 527 19.65 -3.15 -8.97
C GLY A 527 20.32 -4.36 -8.34
N SER A 528 19.77 -4.89 -7.26
CA SER A 528 20.33 -6.05 -6.57
C SER A 528 20.41 -7.28 -7.47
N PRO A 529 21.58 -7.93 -7.60
CA PRO A 529 21.76 -9.11 -8.44
C PRO A 529 20.87 -10.28 -8.01
N ALA A 530 20.39 -10.29 -6.76
CA ALA A 530 19.48 -11.32 -6.25
C ALA A 530 18.15 -11.38 -7.02
N ALA A 531 17.76 -10.29 -7.70
CA ALA A 531 16.53 -10.26 -8.49
C ALA A 531 16.55 -11.21 -9.70
N LEU A 532 17.73 -11.58 -10.22
CA LEU A 532 17.86 -12.46 -11.38
C LEU A 532 18.69 -13.73 -11.12
N SER A 533 19.57 -13.75 -10.10
CA SER A 533 20.50 -14.87 -9.85
C SER A 533 19.78 -16.20 -9.57
N TRP A 534 18.55 -16.19 -9.07
CA TRP A 534 17.73 -17.37 -8.82
C TRP A 534 17.40 -18.17 -10.10
N LEU A 535 17.50 -17.54 -11.29
CA LEU A 535 17.22 -18.19 -12.58
C LEU A 535 18.10 -19.43 -12.80
N GLY A 536 19.30 -19.46 -12.24
CA GLY A 536 20.16 -20.67 -12.26
C GLY A 536 19.48 -21.89 -11.62
N GLY A 537 18.68 -21.67 -10.58
CA GLY A 537 17.92 -22.73 -9.90
C GLY A 537 16.81 -23.38 -10.75
N VAL A 538 16.36 -22.71 -11.81
CA VAL A 538 15.24 -23.18 -12.67
C VAL A 538 15.60 -24.50 -13.38
N ARG A 539 16.84 -24.62 -13.88
CA ARG A 539 17.33 -25.82 -14.58
C ARG A 539 18.69 -26.30 -14.10
N GLY A 540 19.20 -25.82 -12.95
CA GLY A 540 20.51 -26.16 -12.41
C GLY A 540 21.68 -25.58 -13.24
N MET A 541 21.48 -24.38 -13.79
CA MET A 541 22.47 -23.67 -14.60
C MET A 541 23.43 -22.85 -13.72
N ARG A 542 24.66 -22.67 -14.21
CA ARG A 542 25.62 -21.75 -13.57
C ARG A 542 25.18 -20.29 -13.80
N VAL A 543 25.45 -19.41 -12.83
CA VAL A 543 25.12 -18.00 -12.95
C VAL A 543 26.31 -17.14 -12.56
N SER A 544 26.67 -16.17 -13.42
CA SER A 544 27.55 -15.05 -13.08
C SER A 544 26.68 -13.79 -12.93
N PRO A 545 26.34 -13.39 -11.67
CA PRO A 545 25.40 -12.32 -11.43
C PRO A 545 26.08 -10.95 -11.35
N LEU A 546 25.65 -10.01 -12.19
CA LEU A 546 26.04 -8.61 -12.17
C LEU A 546 24.87 -7.75 -11.71
N GLY A 547 25.15 -6.76 -10.86
CA GLY A 547 24.15 -5.87 -10.31
C GLY A 547 24.77 -4.87 -9.34
N THR A 548 23.93 -4.01 -8.78
CA THR A 548 24.34 -3.04 -7.77
C THR A 548 24.23 -3.68 -6.38
N ASP A 549 25.37 -3.90 -5.73
CA ASP A 549 25.49 -4.62 -4.44
C ASP A 549 25.81 -3.69 -3.24
N ARG A 550 26.01 -2.40 -3.49
CA ARG A 550 26.37 -1.39 -2.50
C ARG A 550 25.73 -0.05 -2.83
N PHE A 551 25.72 0.87 -1.87
CA PHE A 551 25.16 2.20 -2.09
C PHE A 551 25.78 2.88 -3.31
N GLY A 552 24.91 3.54 -4.09
CA GLY A 552 25.34 4.34 -5.23
C GLY A 552 26.09 5.59 -4.82
N GLN A 553 26.61 6.31 -5.78
CA GLN A 553 27.35 7.56 -5.58
C GLN A 553 27.15 8.49 -6.79
N THR A 554 27.51 9.77 -6.60
CA THR A 554 27.50 10.76 -7.67
C THR A 554 28.63 10.50 -8.65
N GLY A 555 28.37 10.60 -9.95
CA GLY A 555 29.36 10.45 -11.01
C GLY A 555 28.74 10.53 -12.40
N ASP A 556 29.55 10.34 -13.42
CA ASP A 556 29.07 10.11 -14.78
C ASP A 556 28.61 8.65 -14.93
N LEU A 557 27.57 8.43 -15.69
CA LEU A 557 26.99 7.09 -15.82
C LEU A 557 27.98 6.01 -16.33
N PRO A 558 28.83 6.26 -17.33
CA PRO A 558 29.83 5.28 -17.75
C PRO A 558 30.82 4.90 -16.65
N ASP A 559 31.23 5.87 -15.82
CA ASP A 559 32.16 5.62 -14.71
C ASP A 559 31.49 4.84 -13.58
N LEU A 560 30.22 5.15 -13.29
CA LEU A 560 29.43 4.37 -12.33
C LEU A 560 29.23 2.94 -12.81
N TYR A 561 28.81 2.74 -14.06
CA TYR A 561 28.60 1.40 -14.60
C TYR A 561 29.89 0.58 -14.57
N ARG A 562 31.05 1.18 -14.90
CA ARG A 562 32.36 0.52 -14.74
C ARG A 562 32.64 0.17 -13.26
N THR A 563 32.41 1.11 -12.36
CA THR A 563 32.66 0.92 -10.92
C THR A 563 31.79 -0.20 -10.32
N TYR A 564 30.55 -0.33 -10.78
CA TYR A 564 29.58 -1.34 -10.31
C TYR A 564 29.56 -2.58 -11.21
N ARG A 565 30.46 -2.67 -12.21
CA ARG A 565 30.56 -3.82 -13.14
C ARG A 565 29.25 -4.07 -13.90
N LEU A 566 28.63 -3.02 -14.39
CA LEU A 566 27.41 -3.08 -15.22
C LEU A 566 27.70 -2.70 -16.69
N ASP A 567 28.95 -2.38 -17.02
CA ASP A 567 29.38 -2.03 -18.36
C ASP A 567 29.57 -3.26 -19.27
N THR A 568 29.70 -3.03 -20.56
CA THR A 568 29.86 -4.05 -21.57
C THR A 568 31.05 -4.97 -21.27
N ALA A 569 32.20 -4.41 -20.85
CA ALA A 569 33.39 -5.20 -20.53
C ALA A 569 33.16 -6.18 -19.38
N ALA A 570 32.49 -5.74 -18.32
CA ALA A 570 32.16 -6.60 -17.18
C ALA A 570 31.20 -7.75 -17.55
N ILE A 571 30.28 -7.53 -18.50
CA ILE A 571 29.37 -8.59 -19.00
C ILE A 571 30.18 -9.62 -19.83
N ILE A 572 31.14 -9.17 -20.64
CA ILE A 572 32.04 -10.04 -21.43
C ILE A 572 32.93 -10.86 -20.50
N ASP A 573 33.55 -10.22 -19.50
CA ASP A 573 34.36 -10.90 -18.48
C ASP A 573 33.57 -11.98 -17.75
N ALA A 574 32.33 -11.65 -17.34
CA ALA A 574 31.44 -12.58 -16.66
C ALA A 574 31.03 -13.76 -17.55
N ALA A 575 30.88 -13.54 -18.85
CA ALA A 575 30.64 -14.62 -19.82
C ALA A 575 31.87 -15.52 -19.97
N ALA A 576 33.05 -14.95 -20.08
CA ALA A 576 34.31 -15.72 -20.17
C ALA A 576 34.55 -16.56 -18.91
N GLU A 577 34.28 -16.00 -17.72
CA GLU A 577 34.40 -16.69 -16.42
C GLU A 577 33.55 -17.97 -16.37
N LEU A 578 32.34 -17.96 -16.95
CA LEU A 578 31.46 -19.13 -17.00
C LEU A 578 32.06 -20.33 -17.73
N PHE A 579 33.01 -20.12 -18.65
CA PHE A 579 33.70 -21.18 -19.38
C PHE A 579 35.01 -21.63 -18.72
N LEU A 580 35.50 -20.87 -17.74
CA LEU A 580 36.73 -21.20 -17.00
C LEU A 580 36.44 -22.02 -15.72
N MET A 581 35.20 -22.00 -15.23
CA MET A 581 34.71 -22.79 -14.11
C MET A 581 34.16 -24.15 -14.57
#